data_d05bf691c043d376318dae15117751c7
#
_entry.id   d05bf691c043d376318dae15117751c7
#
_cell.length_a   1.000
_cell.length_b   1.000
_cell.length_c   1.000
_cell.angle_alpha   90.00
_cell.angle_beta   90.00
_cell.angle_gamma   90.00
#
_symmetry.space_group_name_H-M   'P 1'
#
loop_
_entity.id
_entity.type
_entity.pdbx_description
1 polymer ?
#
loop_
_entity_poly.entity_id
_entity_poly.type
_entity_poly.pdbx_seq_one_letter_code
_entity_poly.pdbx_strand_id
1 'polypeptide(L)'
;MAPIENSLAGSVNETLDILIFQKAIKIKYELIIPINHYLITKNQVELNRIKHIYSHPQAIAQCKTFISRNLPNAKIIASMSTALAVEQMLAASKNESAAIGTKRSSTLNNAVTIGENIQDNKSNSTRFVILSNKDHQVTGDDKTSICFELKSDRPGILHESLGEFASRNINLSKIESRPTGESLGRYMFLIDLMGHKNDSKVKSAISTLKASSSMFRLFGSYPRYKIEED
;
A
#
# COMPACT_ATOMS: atom_id res chain seq x y z
N MET A 1 -5.91 10.64 4.35
CA MET A 1 -5.27 9.31 4.37
C MET A 1 -5.21 8.78 2.94
N ALA A 2 -4.06 8.25 2.52
CA ALA A 2 -3.85 7.71 1.18
C ALA A 2 -3.08 6.37 1.27
N PRO A 3 -3.37 5.37 0.42
CA PRO A 3 -2.55 4.17 0.33
C PRO A 3 -1.20 4.52 -0.31
N ILE A 4 -0.10 3.96 0.19
CA ILE A 4 1.24 4.19 -0.38
C ILE A 4 1.87 2.92 -0.92
N GLU A 5 1.50 1.77 -0.34
CA GLU A 5 2.08 0.47 -0.67
C GLU A 5 1.14 -0.67 -0.29
N ASN A 6 1.04 -1.69 -1.14
CA ASN A 6 0.40 -2.95 -0.83
C ASN A 6 1.43 -4.08 -0.91
N SER A 7 1.41 -5.00 0.04
CA SER A 7 2.41 -6.07 0.15
C SER A 7 2.46 -7.04 -1.06
N LEU A 8 1.40 -7.09 -1.86
CA LEU A 8 1.31 -7.94 -3.05
C LEU A 8 1.38 -7.14 -4.36
N ALA A 9 0.80 -5.95 -4.39
CA ALA A 9 0.70 -5.12 -5.60
C ALA A 9 1.83 -4.07 -5.71
N GLY A 10 2.63 -3.88 -4.65
CA GLY A 10 3.70 -2.89 -4.64
C GLY A 10 3.23 -1.47 -4.34
N SER A 11 3.97 -0.49 -4.81
CA SER A 11 3.75 0.91 -4.51
C SER A 11 2.58 1.53 -5.26
N VAL A 12 1.90 2.49 -4.62
CA VAL A 12 0.81 3.28 -5.21
C VAL A 12 1.40 4.55 -5.84
N ASN A 13 1.55 4.52 -7.16
CA ASN A 13 2.24 5.54 -7.93
C ASN A 13 1.65 6.94 -7.76
N GLU A 14 0.32 7.07 -7.73
CA GLU A 14 -0.39 8.33 -7.58
C GLU A 14 -0.04 9.03 -6.26
N THR A 15 0.04 8.27 -5.17
CA THR A 15 0.43 8.82 -3.86
C THR A 15 1.90 9.22 -3.84
N LEU A 16 2.78 8.42 -4.45
CA LEU A 16 4.20 8.74 -4.57
C LEU A 16 4.42 10.00 -5.41
N ASP A 17 3.70 10.17 -6.52
CA ASP A 17 3.78 11.36 -7.37
C ASP A 17 3.41 12.63 -6.60
N ILE A 18 2.33 12.57 -5.81
CA ILE A 18 1.94 13.69 -4.94
C ILE A 18 3.09 14.04 -3.98
N LEU A 19 3.71 13.06 -3.32
CA LEU A 19 4.81 13.28 -2.38
C LEU A 19 6.07 13.82 -3.07
N ILE A 20 6.35 13.37 -4.29
CA ILE A 20 7.50 13.82 -5.08
C ILE A 20 7.29 15.27 -5.55
N PHE A 21 6.14 15.60 -6.12
CA PHE A 21 5.92 16.89 -6.78
C PHE A 21 5.34 17.97 -5.85
N GLN A 22 4.57 17.62 -4.82
CA GLN A 22 3.94 18.56 -3.88
C GLN A 22 4.82 18.79 -2.64
N LYS A 23 5.66 19.86 -2.68
CA LYS A 23 6.65 20.17 -1.60
C LYS A 23 6.03 20.39 -0.22
N ALA A 24 4.83 20.92 -0.17
CA ALA A 24 4.14 21.24 1.08
C ALA A 24 3.58 20.01 1.80
N ILE A 25 3.41 18.90 1.08
CA ILE A 25 2.79 17.69 1.63
C ILE A 25 3.85 16.82 2.30
N LYS A 26 3.56 16.36 3.51
CA LYS A 26 4.41 15.50 4.34
C LYS A 26 3.61 14.30 4.84
N ILE A 27 4.30 13.21 5.08
CA ILE A 27 3.78 12.07 5.84
C ILE A 27 3.88 12.43 7.33
N LYS A 28 2.75 12.35 8.03
CA LYS A 28 2.66 12.60 9.48
C LYS A 28 2.51 11.32 10.29
N TYR A 29 1.85 10.31 9.75
CA TYR A 29 1.66 8.98 10.35
C TYR A 29 1.61 7.92 9.26
N GLU A 30 1.88 6.68 9.63
CA GLU A 30 1.59 5.50 8.82
C GLU A 30 0.63 4.55 9.56
N LEU A 31 -0.12 3.76 8.81
CA LEU A 31 -1.00 2.70 9.28
C LEU A 31 -0.82 1.48 8.37
N ILE A 32 -0.77 0.30 8.94
CA ILE A 32 -0.76 -0.96 8.17
C ILE A 32 -2.07 -1.68 8.45
N ILE A 33 -2.85 -1.91 7.40
CA ILE A 33 -4.18 -2.50 7.50
C ILE A 33 -4.16 -3.85 6.76
N PRO A 34 -4.44 -4.97 7.43
CA PRO A 34 -4.61 -6.25 6.77
C PRO A 34 -5.80 -6.21 5.81
N ILE A 35 -5.63 -6.82 4.64
CA ILE A 35 -6.65 -6.89 3.60
C ILE A 35 -7.27 -8.26 3.61
N ASN A 36 -8.48 -8.34 4.13
CA ASN A 36 -9.29 -9.54 4.18
C ASN A 36 -10.48 -9.44 3.24
N HIS A 37 -10.71 -10.50 2.48
CA HIS A 37 -11.83 -10.60 1.55
C HIS A 37 -12.90 -11.54 2.09
N TYR A 38 -14.16 -11.14 1.91
CA TYR A 38 -15.35 -11.83 2.39
C TYR A 38 -16.28 -12.11 1.21
N LEU A 39 -16.87 -13.27 1.20
CA LEU A 39 -17.96 -13.61 0.27
C LEU A 39 -19.28 -13.16 0.89
N ILE A 40 -19.94 -12.24 0.23
CA ILE A 40 -21.11 -11.49 0.74
C ILE A 40 -22.28 -11.75 -0.17
N THR A 41 -23.45 -11.98 0.41
CA THR A 41 -24.72 -12.22 -0.30
C THR A 41 -25.84 -11.41 0.34
N LYS A 42 -26.96 -11.24 -0.37
CA LYS A 42 -28.14 -10.55 0.15
C LYS A 42 -28.79 -11.31 1.31
N ASN A 43 -28.91 -12.63 1.18
CA ASN A 43 -29.51 -13.54 2.18
C ASN A 43 -28.60 -14.74 2.35
N GLN A 44 -28.83 -15.54 3.39
CA GLN A 44 -28.14 -16.82 3.55
C GLN A 44 -28.45 -17.74 2.37
N VAL A 45 -27.42 -18.19 1.65
CA VAL A 45 -27.52 -19.10 0.51
C VAL A 45 -26.38 -20.09 0.52
N GLU A 46 -26.60 -21.26 -0.07
CA GLU A 46 -25.55 -22.25 -0.29
C GLU A 46 -24.64 -21.84 -1.45
N LEU A 47 -23.34 -22.18 -1.37
CA LEU A 47 -22.34 -21.82 -2.37
C LEU A 47 -22.70 -22.32 -3.77
N ASN A 48 -23.27 -23.50 -3.90
CA ASN A 48 -23.66 -24.12 -5.17
C ASN A 48 -24.78 -23.37 -5.92
N ARG A 49 -25.50 -22.47 -5.23
CA ARG A 49 -26.54 -21.62 -5.85
C ARG A 49 -26.00 -20.34 -6.45
N ILE A 50 -24.75 -19.97 -6.16
CA ILE A 50 -24.15 -18.73 -6.64
C ILE A 50 -23.77 -18.88 -8.12
N LYS A 51 -24.35 -18.04 -8.97
CA LYS A 51 -24.10 -17.98 -10.41
C LYS A 51 -23.33 -16.74 -10.85
N HIS A 52 -23.29 -15.69 -10.01
CA HIS A 52 -22.63 -14.44 -10.34
C HIS A 52 -21.80 -13.95 -9.16
N ILE A 53 -20.57 -13.51 -9.44
CA ILE A 53 -19.64 -12.94 -8.45
C ILE A 53 -19.27 -11.53 -8.93
N TYR A 54 -19.60 -10.53 -8.12
CA TYR A 54 -19.25 -9.12 -8.35
C TYR A 54 -18.01 -8.75 -7.53
N SER A 55 -16.99 -8.18 -8.13
CA SER A 55 -15.89 -7.56 -7.39
C SER A 55 -14.96 -6.73 -8.27
N HIS A 56 -14.04 -6.00 -7.63
CA HIS A 56 -12.92 -5.38 -8.32
C HIS A 56 -11.97 -6.47 -8.85
N PRO A 57 -11.40 -6.34 -10.07
CA PRO A 57 -10.53 -7.34 -10.68
C PRO A 57 -9.37 -7.79 -9.79
N GLN A 58 -8.77 -6.87 -9.03
CA GLN A 58 -7.70 -7.18 -8.10
C GLN A 58 -8.15 -8.12 -6.96
N ALA A 59 -9.34 -7.90 -6.38
CA ALA A 59 -9.88 -8.75 -5.32
C ALA A 59 -10.24 -10.14 -5.86
N ILE A 60 -10.76 -10.21 -7.10
CA ILE A 60 -11.01 -11.48 -7.80
C ILE A 60 -9.71 -12.26 -7.96
N ALA A 61 -8.64 -11.62 -8.44
CA ALA A 61 -7.34 -12.25 -8.61
C ALA A 61 -6.76 -12.76 -7.28
N GLN A 62 -6.99 -12.06 -6.19
CA GLN A 62 -6.55 -12.43 -4.83
C GLN A 62 -7.38 -13.58 -4.21
N CYS A 63 -8.53 -13.93 -4.78
CA CYS A 63 -9.42 -15.00 -4.31
C CYS A 63 -9.57 -16.15 -5.35
N LYS A 64 -8.64 -16.23 -6.30
CA LYS A 64 -8.74 -17.14 -7.45
C LYS A 64 -8.88 -18.60 -7.04
N THR A 65 -8.13 -19.06 -6.05
CA THR A 65 -8.16 -20.43 -5.56
C THR A 65 -9.50 -20.74 -4.91
N PHE A 66 -10.00 -19.86 -4.08
CA PHE A 66 -11.32 -20.04 -3.45
C PHE A 66 -12.44 -20.11 -4.50
N ILE A 67 -12.44 -19.20 -5.46
CA ILE A 67 -13.45 -19.14 -6.54
C ILE A 67 -13.41 -20.44 -7.36
N SER A 68 -12.24 -20.87 -7.80
CA SER A 68 -12.10 -22.07 -8.65
C SER A 68 -12.53 -23.37 -7.96
N ARG A 69 -12.33 -23.47 -6.64
CA ARG A 69 -12.69 -24.65 -5.86
C ARG A 69 -14.17 -24.69 -5.48
N ASN A 70 -14.73 -23.54 -5.07
CA ASN A 70 -16.06 -23.49 -4.45
C ASN A 70 -17.14 -22.95 -5.38
N LEU A 71 -16.76 -22.18 -6.41
CA LEU A 71 -17.70 -21.47 -7.30
C LEU A 71 -17.27 -21.61 -8.79
N PRO A 72 -16.90 -22.82 -9.26
CA PRO A 72 -16.28 -23.02 -10.58
C PRO A 72 -17.17 -22.58 -11.75
N ASN A 73 -18.49 -22.59 -11.58
CA ASN A 73 -19.47 -22.24 -12.61
C ASN A 73 -20.00 -20.81 -12.49
N ALA A 74 -19.52 -20.03 -11.51
CA ALA A 74 -20.00 -18.66 -11.31
C ALA A 74 -19.37 -17.70 -12.34
N LYS A 75 -20.22 -16.87 -12.94
CA LYS A 75 -19.77 -15.81 -13.86
C LYS A 75 -19.23 -14.63 -13.06
N ILE A 76 -18.01 -14.21 -13.38
CA ILE A 76 -17.37 -13.05 -12.76
C ILE A 76 -17.84 -11.78 -13.46
N ILE A 77 -18.26 -10.79 -12.69
CA ILE A 77 -18.69 -9.46 -13.13
C ILE A 77 -17.77 -8.42 -12.46
N ALA A 78 -16.98 -7.74 -13.28
CA ALA A 78 -16.05 -6.73 -12.79
C ALA A 78 -16.80 -5.49 -12.32
N SER A 79 -16.38 -4.93 -11.18
CA SER A 79 -16.85 -3.67 -10.59
C SER A 79 -15.69 -2.71 -10.38
N MET A 80 -15.99 -1.41 -10.36
CA MET A 80 -14.98 -0.35 -10.16
C MET A 80 -14.37 -0.37 -8.75
N SER A 81 -15.08 -0.93 -7.76
CA SER A 81 -14.59 -1.11 -6.39
C SER A 81 -15.29 -2.30 -5.72
N THR A 82 -14.70 -2.79 -4.63
CA THR A 82 -15.32 -3.83 -3.80
C THR A 82 -16.58 -3.33 -3.08
N ALA A 83 -16.68 -2.04 -2.76
CA ALA A 83 -17.87 -1.45 -2.18
C ALA A 83 -19.03 -1.42 -3.20
N LEU A 84 -18.77 -0.89 -4.40
CA LEU A 84 -19.75 -0.88 -5.49
C LEU A 84 -20.21 -2.29 -5.88
N ALA A 85 -19.31 -3.28 -5.78
CA ALA A 85 -19.65 -4.67 -6.05
C ALA A 85 -20.76 -5.20 -5.11
N VAL A 86 -20.70 -4.82 -3.82
CA VAL A 86 -21.75 -5.19 -2.86
C VAL A 86 -23.08 -4.53 -3.21
N GLU A 87 -23.09 -3.25 -3.58
CA GLU A 87 -24.30 -2.54 -4.02
C GLU A 87 -24.91 -3.16 -5.28
N GLN A 88 -24.08 -3.47 -6.27
CA GLN A 88 -24.52 -4.14 -7.51
C GLN A 88 -25.10 -5.55 -7.25
N MET A 89 -24.47 -6.30 -6.37
CA MET A 89 -24.98 -7.61 -5.95
C MET A 89 -26.35 -7.50 -5.27
N LEU A 90 -26.52 -6.50 -4.39
CA LEU A 90 -27.79 -6.27 -3.68
C LEU A 90 -28.92 -5.82 -4.62
N ALA A 91 -28.58 -5.08 -5.67
CA ALA A 91 -29.53 -4.63 -6.70
C ALA A 91 -29.90 -5.76 -7.68
N ALA A 92 -29.15 -6.87 -7.70
CA ALA A 92 -29.47 -8.00 -8.58
C ALA A 92 -30.80 -8.65 -8.19
N SER A 93 -31.63 -8.94 -9.21
CA SER A 93 -33.01 -9.43 -9.02
C SER A 93 -33.10 -10.86 -8.46
N LYS A 94 -32.04 -11.66 -8.56
CA LYS A 94 -32.02 -13.06 -8.14
C LYS A 94 -31.06 -13.27 -6.96
N ASN A 95 -31.46 -14.12 -5.99
CA ASN A 95 -30.64 -14.55 -4.86
C ASN A 95 -29.55 -15.58 -5.26
N GLU A 96 -28.96 -15.44 -6.47
CA GLU A 96 -27.90 -16.29 -7.01
C GLU A 96 -26.61 -15.47 -7.22
N SER A 97 -26.52 -14.32 -6.57
CA SER A 97 -25.41 -13.38 -6.69
C SER A 97 -24.66 -13.24 -5.38
N ALA A 98 -23.33 -13.18 -5.48
CA ALA A 98 -22.44 -12.85 -4.38
C ALA A 98 -21.51 -11.69 -4.77
N ALA A 99 -20.97 -11.00 -3.77
CA ALA A 99 -19.89 -10.05 -3.95
C ALA A 99 -18.68 -10.46 -3.13
N ILE A 100 -17.46 -10.17 -3.65
CA ILE A 100 -16.26 -10.22 -2.85
C ILE A 100 -15.96 -8.79 -2.38
N GLY A 101 -15.99 -8.59 -1.06
CA GLY A 101 -15.86 -7.27 -0.44
C GLY A 101 -15.21 -7.34 0.92
N THR A 102 -15.29 -6.23 1.66
CA THR A 102 -14.81 -6.12 3.05
C THR A 102 -15.92 -6.47 4.05
N LYS A 103 -15.58 -6.89 5.26
CA LYS A 103 -16.54 -7.10 6.35
C LYS A 103 -17.37 -5.82 6.61
N ARG A 104 -16.72 -4.64 6.54
CA ARG A 104 -17.40 -3.36 6.69
C ARG A 104 -18.47 -3.13 5.62
N SER A 105 -18.20 -3.49 4.36
CA SER A 105 -19.20 -3.36 3.28
C SER A 105 -20.41 -4.26 3.52
N SER A 106 -20.22 -5.47 4.06
CA SER A 106 -21.32 -6.36 4.46
C SER A 106 -22.17 -5.71 5.55
N THR A 107 -21.53 -5.24 6.63
CA THR A 107 -22.24 -4.63 7.78
C THR A 107 -23.01 -3.37 7.38
N LEU A 108 -22.40 -2.46 6.62
CA LEU A 108 -23.03 -1.19 6.22
C LEU A 108 -24.26 -1.39 5.31
N ASN A 109 -24.30 -2.47 4.58
CA ASN A 109 -25.38 -2.79 3.66
C ASN A 109 -26.38 -3.82 4.21
N ASN A 110 -26.27 -4.20 5.48
CA ASN A 110 -27.09 -5.28 6.10
C ASN A 110 -27.07 -6.58 5.28
N ALA A 111 -25.94 -6.88 4.66
CA ALA A 111 -25.74 -8.07 3.84
C ALA A 111 -25.14 -9.21 4.66
N VAL A 112 -25.29 -10.45 4.18
CA VAL A 112 -24.85 -11.67 4.88
C VAL A 112 -23.44 -12.04 4.40
N THR A 113 -22.52 -12.29 5.31
CA THR A 113 -21.21 -12.89 5.02
C THR A 113 -21.32 -14.41 5.10
N ILE A 114 -21.07 -15.09 3.97
CA ILE A 114 -21.11 -16.56 3.87
C ILE A 114 -19.73 -17.20 3.69
N GLY A 115 -18.68 -16.40 3.52
CA GLY A 115 -17.27 -16.84 3.50
C GLY A 115 -16.37 -15.76 4.06
N GLU A 116 -15.47 -16.13 4.98
CA GLU A 116 -14.54 -15.23 5.62
C GLU A 116 -13.10 -15.55 5.21
N ASN A 117 -12.27 -14.49 5.05
CA ASN A 117 -10.85 -14.61 4.76
C ASN A 117 -10.57 -15.51 3.54
N ILE A 118 -11.33 -15.27 2.45
CA ILE A 118 -11.31 -16.11 1.24
C ILE A 118 -10.14 -15.83 0.31
N GLN A 119 -9.28 -14.86 0.64
CA GLN A 119 -8.07 -14.52 -0.13
C GLN A 119 -7.04 -15.66 -0.07
N ASP A 120 -6.33 -15.85 -1.18
CA ASP A 120 -5.30 -16.88 -1.33
C ASP A 120 -4.07 -16.61 -0.45
N ASN A 121 -3.71 -15.34 -0.25
CA ASN A 121 -2.60 -14.92 0.61
C ASN A 121 -3.12 -14.18 1.85
N LYS A 122 -2.90 -14.77 3.02
CA LYS A 122 -3.34 -14.21 4.31
C LYS A 122 -2.44 -13.05 4.81
N SER A 123 -1.24 -12.90 4.24
CA SER A 123 -0.30 -11.83 4.62
C SER A 123 -0.50 -10.54 3.81
N ASN A 124 -1.62 -10.40 3.10
CA ASN A 124 -1.91 -9.19 2.33
C ASN A 124 -2.21 -8.02 3.26
N SER A 125 -1.43 -6.96 3.14
CA SER A 125 -1.61 -5.74 3.91
C SER A 125 -1.38 -4.52 3.03
N THR A 126 -2.10 -3.45 3.31
CA THR A 126 -1.88 -2.15 2.68
C THR A 126 -1.37 -1.16 3.73
N ARG A 127 -0.26 -0.53 3.40
CA ARG A 127 0.28 0.59 4.15
C ARG A 127 -0.37 1.88 3.66
N PHE A 128 -0.99 2.60 4.59
CA PHE A 128 -1.56 3.91 4.39
C PHE A 128 -0.72 4.97 5.08
N VAL A 129 -0.76 6.19 4.56
CA VAL A 129 -0.12 7.35 5.17
C VAL A 129 -1.14 8.46 5.42
N ILE A 130 -0.98 9.14 6.55
CA ILE A 130 -1.71 10.37 6.85
C ILE A 130 -0.86 11.53 6.33
N LEU A 131 -1.38 12.23 5.35
CA LEU A 131 -0.74 13.38 4.74
C LEU A 131 -1.13 14.67 5.46
N SER A 132 -0.16 15.57 5.62
CA SER A 132 -0.31 16.86 6.30
C SER A 132 0.69 17.88 5.71
N ASN A 133 0.60 19.14 6.10
CA ASN A 133 1.61 20.15 5.80
C ASN A 133 2.83 20.11 6.75
N LYS A 134 2.74 19.34 7.82
CA LYS A 134 3.83 19.13 8.80
C LYS A 134 3.94 17.62 9.08
N ASP A 135 5.18 17.15 9.24
CA ASP A 135 5.46 15.80 9.73
C ASP A 135 5.33 15.71 11.26
N HIS A 136 5.61 14.55 11.82
CA HIS A 136 5.51 14.31 13.26
C HIS A 136 6.76 14.86 13.99
N GLN A 137 6.62 15.09 15.28
CA GLN A 137 7.76 15.35 16.19
C GLN A 137 8.45 14.03 16.54
N VAL A 138 9.68 14.11 17.06
CA VAL A 138 10.46 12.93 17.49
C VAL A 138 9.70 12.14 18.55
N THR A 139 9.59 10.81 18.34
CA THR A 139 8.98 9.88 19.30
C THR A 139 9.99 8.89 19.89
N GLY A 140 11.15 8.73 19.26
CA GLY A 140 12.16 7.74 19.64
C GLY A 140 12.05 6.41 18.89
N ASP A 141 10.92 6.11 18.24
CA ASP A 141 10.74 4.96 17.35
C ASP A 141 10.09 5.45 16.05
N ASP A 142 10.90 6.13 15.25
CA ASP A 142 10.45 6.85 14.08
C ASP A 142 10.97 6.21 12.79
N LYS A 143 10.29 6.51 11.71
CA LYS A 143 10.67 6.24 10.33
C LYS A 143 10.75 7.56 9.57
N THR A 144 11.71 7.65 8.65
CA THR A 144 11.83 8.79 7.74
C THR A 144 11.77 8.29 6.30
N SER A 145 10.92 8.90 5.49
CA SER A 145 10.82 8.60 4.06
C SER A 145 11.41 9.72 3.23
N ILE A 146 12.25 9.35 2.26
CA ILE A 146 12.94 10.25 1.34
C ILE A 146 12.84 9.77 -0.09
N CYS A 147 13.01 10.69 -1.03
CA CYS A 147 13.24 10.40 -2.44
C CYS A 147 14.40 11.24 -2.93
N PHE A 148 15.28 10.67 -3.74
CA PHE A 148 16.41 11.39 -4.32
C PHE A 148 16.77 10.86 -5.71
N GLU A 149 17.41 11.71 -6.48
CA GLU A 149 18.04 11.39 -7.75
C GLU A 149 19.53 11.71 -7.67
N LEU A 150 20.39 10.84 -8.15
CA LEU A 150 21.83 11.04 -8.10
C LEU A 150 22.31 11.96 -9.20
N LYS A 151 23.34 12.78 -8.96
CA LYS A 151 23.89 13.74 -9.91
C LYS A 151 24.57 13.10 -11.13
N SER A 152 25.06 11.88 -10.98
CA SER A 152 25.77 11.15 -12.03
C SER A 152 25.32 9.69 -12.05
N ASP A 153 25.48 9.05 -13.21
CA ASP A 153 25.31 7.62 -13.38
C ASP A 153 26.72 7.01 -13.60
N ARG A 154 27.22 6.28 -12.59
CA ARG A 154 28.47 5.57 -12.63
C ARG A 154 28.43 4.33 -11.74
N PRO A 155 29.23 3.31 -12.05
CA PRO A 155 29.33 2.13 -11.21
C PRO A 155 29.63 2.47 -9.75
N GLY A 156 28.86 1.85 -8.83
CA GLY A 156 29.05 2.00 -7.38
C GLY A 156 28.36 3.22 -6.73
N ILE A 157 27.83 4.17 -7.48
CA ILE A 157 27.29 5.41 -6.88
C ILE A 157 26.10 5.17 -5.94
N LEU A 158 25.21 4.22 -6.27
CA LEU A 158 24.12 3.84 -5.36
C LEU A 158 24.64 3.15 -4.11
N HIS A 159 25.64 2.27 -4.25
CA HIS A 159 26.29 1.61 -3.11
C HIS A 159 26.92 2.65 -2.15
N GLU A 160 27.65 3.63 -2.67
CA GLU A 160 28.21 4.72 -1.88
C GLU A 160 27.12 5.50 -1.13
N SER A 161 26.03 5.82 -1.83
CA SER A 161 24.88 6.55 -1.26
C SER A 161 24.21 5.75 -0.14
N LEU A 162 24.03 4.44 -0.30
CA LEU A 162 23.48 3.57 0.75
C LEU A 162 24.49 3.33 1.89
N GLY A 163 25.78 3.36 1.59
CA GLY A 163 26.86 3.28 2.56
C GLY A 163 26.82 4.39 3.63
N GLU A 164 26.25 5.56 3.28
CA GLU A 164 26.04 6.66 4.23
C GLU A 164 25.11 6.28 5.38
N PHE A 165 24.13 5.42 5.13
CA PHE A 165 23.23 4.89 6.16
C PHE A 165 23.88 3.72 6.92
N ALA A 166 24.49 2.79 6.19
CA ALA A 166 25.11 1.61 6.77
C ALA A 166 26.26 1.98 7.75
N SER A 167 27.14 2.92 7.38
CA SER A 167 28.26 3.38 8.22
C SER A 167 27.82 4.05 9.53
N ARG A 168 26.56 4.55 9.56
CA ARG A 168 25.95 5.17 10.76
C ARG A 168 25.02 4.24 11.51
N ASN A 169 24.97 2.96 11.11
CA ASN A 169 24.07 1.96 11.68
C ASN A 169 22.59 2.36 11.60
N ILE A 170 22.17 2.92 10.45
CA ILE A 170 20.80 3.28 10.14
C ILE A 170 20.21 2.18 9.26
N ASN A 171 19.18 1.48 9.74
CA ASN A 171 18.50 0.46 8.98
C ASN A 171 17.57 1.07 7.93
N LEU A 172 17.53 0.47 6.74
CA LEU A 172 16.60 0.80 5.65
C LEU A 172 15.51 -0.26 5.60
N SER A 173 14.25 0.14 5.76
CA SER A 173 13.11 -0.78 5.71
C SER A 173 12.48 -0.88 4.31
N LYS A 174 12.80 0.05 3.42
CA LYS A 174 12.36 0.04 2.00
C LYS A 174 13.42 0.71 1.14
N ILE A 175 13.63 0.14 -0.05
CA ILE A 175 14.31 0.80 -1.16
C ILE A 175 13.58 0.45 -2.45
N GLU A 176 13.31 1.45 -3.28
CA GLU A 176 12.65 1.31 -4.56
C GLU A 176 13.28 2.25 -5.56
N SER A 177 13.59 1.77 -6.76
CA SER A 177 14.00 2.60 -7.89
C SER A 177 12.83 2.84 -8.82
N ARG A 178 12.71 4.08 -9.31
CA ARG A 178 11.64 4.49 -10.21
C ARG A 178 12.21 5.37 -11.32
N PRO A 179 11.85 5.14 -12.60
CA PRO A 179 12.24 6.04 -13.68
C PRO A 179 11.77 7.48 -13.42
N THR A 180 12.59 8.48 -13.76
CA THR A 180 12.20 9.89 -13.59
C THR A 180 11.12 10.33 -14.57
N GLY A 181 10.98 9.63 -15.71
CA GLY A 181 10.10 10.00 -16.81
C GLY A 181 10.71 11.02 -17.78
N GLU A 182 11.88 11.61 -17.46
CA GLU A 182 12.54 12.59 -18.32
C GLU A 182 13.36 11.94 -19.44
N SER A 183 14.08 10.86 -19.11
CA SER A 183 14.88 10.10 -20.09
C SER A 183 15.12 8.67 -19.61
N LEU A 184 15.35 7.74 -20.54
CA LEU A 184 15.76 6.38 -20.21
C LEU A 184 17.12 6.39 -19.50
N GLY A 185 17.25 5.57 -18.46
CA GLY A 185 18.47 5.46 -17.68
C GLY A 185 18.55 6.40 -16.47
N ARG A 186 17.62 7.36 -16.32
CA ARG A 186 17.54 8.20 -15.11
C ARG A 186 16.52 7.68 -14.13
N TYR A 187 16.95 7.50 -12.87
CA TYR A 187 16.14 6.92 -11.81
C TYR A 187 16.16 7.82 -10.58
N MET A 188 14.99 7.89 -9.93
CA MET A 188 14.87 8.35 -8.56
C MET A 188 14.78 7.14 -7.62
N PHE A 189 15.31 7.28 -6.42
CA PHE A 189 15.31 6.25 -5.39
C PHE A 189 14.44 6.71 -4.22
N LEU A 190 13.50 5.85 -3.83
CA LEU A 190 12.66 6.05 -2.67
C LEU A 190 13.19 5.15 -1.55
N ILE A 191 13.41 5.72 -0.38
CA ILE A 191 13.94 5.00 0.78
C ILE A 191 13.11 5.33 2.01
N ASP A 192 12.78 4.29 2.77
CA ASP A 192 12.34 4.41 4.15
C ASP A 192 13.47 3.97 5.07
N LEU A 193 13.88 4.85 5.96
CA LEU A 193 14.94 4.61 6.93
C LEU A 193 14.41 4.71 8.36
N MET A 194 15.03 3.97 9.27
CA MET A 194 14.71 4.02 10.69
C MET A 194 15.37 5.22 11.37
N GLY A 195 14.60 5.90 12.20
CA GLY A 195 15.00 7.11 12.92
C GLY A 195 14.36 8.38 12.37
N HIS A 196 14.37 9.42 13.20
CA HIS A 196 13.79 10.71 12.86
C HIS A 196 14.84 11.62 12.18
N LYS A 197 14.42 12.47 11.24
CA LYS A 197 15.29 13.44 10.53
C LYS A 197 16.13 14.35 11.45
N ASN A 198 15.66 14.54 12.70
CA ASN A 198 16.35 15.37 13.70
C ASN A 198 17.39 14.58 14.51
N ASP A 199 17.42 13.24 14.44
CA ASP A 199 18.45 12.44 15.08
C ASP A 199 19.80 12.75 14.42
N SER A 200 20.84 12.94 15.21
CA SER A 200 22.14 13.41 14.74
C SER A 200 22.71 12.56 13.59
N LYS A 201 22.61 11.23 13.71
CA LYS A 201 23.06 10.26 12.69
C LYS A 201 22.25 10.38 11.41
N VAL A 202 20.91 10.43 11.52
CA VAL A 202 19.98 10.53 10.39
C VAL A 202 20.16 11.86 9.67
N LYS A 203 20.24 12.96 10.41
CA LYS A 203 20.47 14.30 9.88
C LYS A 203 21.79 14.38 9.11
N SER A 204 22.87 13.78 9.65
CA SER A 204 24.19 13.71 8.98
C SER A 204 24.09 12.92 7.67
N ALA A 205 23.53 11.70 7.68
CA ALA A 205 23.37 10.87 6.50
C ALA A 205 22.54 11.57 5.39
N ILE A 206 21.40 12.14 5.76
CA ILE A 206 20.54 12.90 4.84
C ILE A 206 21.29 14.11 4.26
N SER A 207 22.07 14.83 5.05
CA SER A 207 22.85 15.98 4.59
C SER A 207 23.88 15.59 3.52
N THR A 208 24.62 14.50 3.74
CA THR A 208 25.59 13.96 2.77
C THR A 208 24.89 13.51 1.48
N LEU A 209 23.81 12.73 1.61
CA LEU A 209 23.04 12.26 0.46
C LEU A 209 22.47 13.43 -0.36
N LYS A 210 21.91 14.45 0.31
CA LYS A 210 21.39 15.65 -0.34
C LYS A 210 22.47 16.40 -1.14
N ALA A 211 23.69 16.45 -0.63
CA ALA A 211 24.81 17.11 -1.33
C ALA A 211 25.22 16.38 -2.61
N SER A 212 25.07 15.05 -2.67
CA SER A 212 25.37 14.20 -3.85
C SER A 212 24.18 14.04 -4.81
N SER A 213 23.00 14.54 -4.46
CA SER A 213 21.77 14.40 -5.24
C SER A 213 21.53 15.59 -6.18
N SER A 214 20.99 15.34 -7.39
CA SER A 214 20.43 16.36 -8.28
C SER A 214 19.04 16.81 -7.83
N MET A 215 18.26 15.88 -7.29
CA MET A 215 16.96 16.12 -6.68
C MET A 215 16.91 15.42 -5.32
N PHE A 216 16.37 16.09 -4.31
CA PHE A 216 16.15 15.52 -2.98
C PHE A 216 14.81 15.97 -2.41
N ARG A 217 14.05 15.01 -1.88
CA ARG A 217 12.76 15.22 -1.24
C ARG A 217 12.71 14.48 0.09
N LEU A 218 12.37 15.20 1.13
CA LEU A 218 12.01 14.64 2.42
C LEU A 218 10.48 14.54 2.48
N PHE A 219 9.95 13.34 2.47
CA PHE A 219 8.50 13.11 2.57
C PHE A 219 7.98 13.32 3.99
N GLY A 220 8.80 13.07 5.01
CA GLY A 220 8.49 13.29 6.41
C GLY A 220 9.16 12.29 7.34
N SER A 221 9.14 12.63 8.63
CA SER A 221 9.47 11.71 9.73
C SER A 221 8.22 11.51 10.57
N TYR A 222 7.94 10.27 10.96
CA TYR A 222 6.69 9.88 11.60
C TYR A 222 6.89 8.65 12.46
N PRO A 223 6.04 8.42 13.49
CA PRO A 223 6.09 7.21 14.31
C PRO A 223 5.98 5.95 13.46
N ARG A 224 6.82 4.97 13.75
CA ARG A 224 6.73 3.66 13.13
C ARG A 224 5.46 2.95 13.60
N TYR A 225 4.64 2.48 12.67
CA TYR A 225 3.49 1.66 13.00
C TYR A 225 3.96 0.28 13.51
N LYS A 226 3.48 -0.10 14.67
CA LYS A 226 3.65 -1.45 15.23
C LYS A 226 2.35 -2.21 15.03
N ILE A 227 2.45 -3.38 14.40
CA ILE A 227 1.35 -4.34 14.39
C ILE A 227 1.30 -4.88 15.82
N GLU A 228 0.21 -4.63 16.55
CA GLU A 228 -0.05 -5.32 17.80
C GLU A 228 -0.27 -6.79 17.44
N GLU A 229 0.64 -7.66 17.88
CA GLU A 229 0.45 -9.11 17.82
C GLU A 229 -0.56 -9.45 18.92
N ASP A 230 -1.78 -9.86 18.50
CA ASP A 230 -2.83 -10.40 19.41
C ASP A 230 -2.42 -11.76 20.00
#